data_80a341e63ba598d6588bd90c11fe0750
#
_entry.id   80a341e63ba598d6588bd90c11fe0750
#
_cell.length_a   1.000
_cell.length_b   1.000
_cell.length_c   1.000
_cell.angle_alpha   90.00
_cell.angle_beta   90.00
_cell.angle_gamma   90.00
#
_symmetry.space_group_name_H-M   'P 1'
#
loop_
_entity.id
_entity.type
_entity.pdbx_description
1 polymer ?
#
loop_
_entity_poly.entity_id
_entity_poly.type
_entity_poly.pdbx_seq_one_letter_code
_entity_poly.pdbx_strand_id
1 'polypeptide(L)'
;YGLVGSEMCIRDRKMSDVKRSVNFHKYIEDLNRTGILPKRLRITNMEAPLTEEQVKVHFALIDTHTSAIVEDDKNASKRFARAIDFYLVQDFSSAVSDLTQTILLDGDFFPAYFMRALIRCKQLEYQKAEQAVETDVVPGDNKRKEITAVDYEVVRKDLDKVINLAPDFVYAYYNRANVSAMLKDYRAAIVDYDKAIELNPDFADAYFNRGLTHIFLGNNKLGISDLSKAGELGIVSAYNVIKRFTDQSE
;
A
#
# COMPACT_ATOMS: atom_id res chain seq x y z
N TYR A 1 -10.80 -11.46 -21.21
CA TYR A 1 -11.32 -10.52 -20.21
C TYR A 1 -10.54 -10.65 -18.91
N GLY A 2 -9.30 -10.26 -18.92
CA GLY A 2 -8.43 -10.28 -17.74
C GLY A 2 -8.01 -8.88 -17.35
N LEU A 3 -8.96 -7.99 -16.99
CA LEU A 3 -8.69 -6.56 -16.76
C LEU A 3 -8.79 -6.12 -15.30
N VAL A 4 -8.47 -7.01 -14.36
CA VAL A 4 -8.85 -6.74 -13.00
C VAL A 4 -7.76 -6.14 -12.12
N GLY A 5 -6.55 -6.56 -12.31
CA GLY A 5 -5.46 -6.09 -11.43
C GLY A 5 -4.71 -4.90 -11.98
N SER A 6 -4.45 -4.89 -13.28
CA SER A 6 -3.52 -3.93 -13.88
C SER A 6 -4.20 -2.83 -14.69
N GLU A 7 -5.21 -3.13 -15.47
CA GLU A 7 -5.80 -2.11 -16.35
C GLU A 7 -6.87 -1.27 -15.70
N MET A 8 -7.63 -1.80 -14.73
CA MET A 8 -8.46 -0.94 -13.89
C MET A 8 -7.60 -0.04 -13.00
N CYS A 9 -6.46 -0.52 -12.52
CA CYS A 9 -5.46 0.34 -11.87
C CYS A 9 -4.85 1.37 -12.81
N ILE A 10 -4.69 1.08 -14.10
CA ILE A 10 -4.04 2.00 -15.05
C ILE A 10 -5.04 3.00 -15.64
N ARG A 11 -6.27 2.59 -15.96
CA ARG A 11 -7.32 3.49 -16.48
C ARG A 11 -7.93 4.40 -15.42
N ASP A 12 -7.99 3.94 -14.16
CA ASP A 12 -8.44 4.72 -13.02
C ASP A 12 -7.26 5.08 -12.08
N ARG A 13 -6.06 5.38 -12.62
CA ARG A 13 -4.87 5.78 -11.86
C ARG A 13 -5.18 6.79 -10.76
N LYS A 14 -6.06 7.75 -11.01
CA LYS A 14 -6.47 8.73 -10.00
C LYS A 14 -7.20 8.11 -8.81
N MET A 15 -7.91 6.99 -8.99
CA MET A 15 -8.70 6.38 -7.90
C MET A 15 -7.93 5.32 -7.12
N SER A 16 -7.04 4.57 -7.76
CA SER A 16 -6.19 3.61 -7.05
C SER A 16 -5.11 4.31 -6.22
N ASP A 17 -4.58 5.41 -6.74
CA ASP A 17 -3.56 6.20 -6.04
C ASP A 17 -4.13 6.91 -4.81
N VAL A 18 -5.33 7.48 -4.93
CA VAL A 18 -6.04 8.12 -3.80
C VAL A 18 -6.25 7.15 -2.63
N LYS A 19 -6.61 5.92 -2.88
CA LYS A 19 -6.92 4.96 -1.81
C LYS A 19 -5.71 4.43 -1.08
N ARG A 20 -4.59 4.28 -1.79
CA ARG A 20 -3.34 3.82 -1.19
C ARG A 20 -2.71 4.88 -0.32
N SER A 21 -2.73 6.12 -0.79
CA SER A 21 -2.24 7.24 -0.01
C SER A 21 -3.10 7.51 1.23
N VAL A 22 -4.43 7.36 1.15
CA VAL A 22 -5.32 7.46 2.32
C VAL A 22 -4.95 6.46 3.40
N ASN A 23 -4.67 5.20 3.04
CA ASN A 23 -4.30 4.18 4.01
C ASN A 23 -2.94 4.45 4.66
N PHE A 24 -1.95 4.86 3.87
CA PHE A 24 -0.65 5.24 4.40
C PHE A 24 -0.75 6.49 5.28
N HIS A 25 -1.53 7.47 4.86
CA HIS A 25 -1.75 8.71 5.61
C HIS A 25 -2.40 8.43 6.98
N LYS A 26 -3.46 7.64 7.02
CA LYS A 26 -4.09 7.21 8.29
C LYS A 26 -3.12 6.45 9.17
N TYR A 27 -2.33 5.56 8.59
CA TYR A 27 -1.32 4.81 9.32
C TYR A 27 -0.26 5.72 9.93
N ILE A 28 0.24 6.70 9.19
CA ILE A 28 1.19 7.69 9.70
C ILE A 28 0.56 8.56 10.79
N GLU A 29 -0.70 8.95 10.67
CA GLU A 29 -1.44 9.66 11.72
C GLU A 29 -1.56 8.82 12.99
N ASP A 30 -1.84 7.52 12.86
CA ASP A 30 -1.92 6.60 13.99
C ASP A 30 -0.56 6.41 14.65
N LEU A 31 0.52 6.27 13.90
CA LEU A 31 1.88 6.24 14.43
C LEU A 31 2.26 7.55 15.14
N ASN A 32 1.85 8.70 14.60
CA ASN A 32 2.06 9.99 15.25
C ASN A 32 1.34 10.08 16.60
N ARG A 33 0.12 9.50 16.71
CA ARG A 33 -0.61 9.43 17.99
C ARG A 33 0.06 8.53 19.00
N THR A 34 0.68 7.45 18.58
CA THR A 34 1.41 6.52 19.47
C THR A 34 2.77 7.06 19.93
N GLY A 35 3.24 8.18 19.37
CA GLY A 35 4.54 8.78 19.70
C GLY A 35 5.75 8.03 19.16
N ILE A 36 5.56 7.00 18.35
CA ILE A 36 6.64 6.23 17.71
C ILE A 36 7.36 7.07 16.65
N LEU A 37 6.64 8.00 15.99
CA LEU A 37 7.23 8.92 15.02
C LEU A 37 7.64 10.24 15.68
N PRO A 38 8.73 10.85 15.24
CA PRO A 38 9.10 12.20 15.69
C PRO A 38 7.96 13.18 15.41
N LYS A 39 7.61 14.03 16.38
CA LYS A 39 6.51 15.01 16.30
C LYS A 39 6.52 15.95 15.07
N ARG A 40 7.59 15.95 14.28
CA ARG A 40 7.78 16.80 13.09
C ARG A 40 7.32 16.17 11.78
N LEU A 41 6.98 14.88 11.74
CA LEU A 41 6.44 14.20 10.55
C LEU A 41 4.93 14.44 10.44
N ARG A 42 4.51 15.68 10.25
CA ARG A 42 3.15 16.01 9.79
C ARG A 42 3.10 15.80 8.27
N ILE A 43 2.87 14.58 7.86
CA ILE A 43 2.55 14.29 6.46
C ILE A 43 1.08 14.61 6.28
N THR A 44 0.81 15.80 5.81
CA THR A 44 -0.57 16.30 5.65
C THR A 44 -1.22 15.85 4.35
N ASN A 45 -0.45 15.46 3.35
CA ASN A 45 -0.98 14.89 2.11
C ASN A 45 0.14 14.17 1.33
N MET A 46 0.06 12.84 1.22
CA MET A 46 1.04 12.05 0.47
C MET A 46 0.72 11.90 -1.02
N GLU A 47 -0.39 12.44 -1.48
CA GLU A 47 -0.81 12.42 -2.87
C GLU A 47 -0.21 13.57 -3.66
N ALA A 48 0.05 14.69 -3.01
CA ALA A 48 0.74 15.78 -3.65
C ALA A 48 2.25 15.49 -3.69
N PRO A 49 2.90 15.70 -4.84
CA PRO A 49 4.35 15.65 -4.88
C PRO A 49 4.90 16.66 -3.87
N LEU A 50 5.94 16.26 -3.14
CA LEU A 50 6.60 17.17 -2.21
C LEU A 50 7.06 18.42 -2.97
N THR A 51 6.90 19.58 -2.36
CA THR A 51 7.52 20.80 -2.86
C THR A 51 9.04 20.71 -2.73
N GLU A 52 9.78 21.47 -3.53
CA GLU A 52 11.24 21.50 -3.44
C GLU A 52 11.75 21.80 -2.02
N GLU A 53 11.05 22.66 -1.28
CA GLU A 53 11.38 22.97 0.11
C GLU A 53 11.16 21.77 1.03
N GLN A 54 10.07 21.03 0.85
CA GLN A 54 9.81 19.80 1.62
C GLN A 54 10.86 18.73 1.31
N VAL A 55 11.23 18.56 0.05
CA VAL A 55 12.30 17.64 -0.35
C VAL A 55 13.63 18.00 0.34
N LYS A 56 14.00 19.28 0.36
CA LYS A 56 15.21 19.74 1.08
C LYS A 56 15.16 19.43 2.58
N VAL A 57 13.99 19.60 3.20
CA VAL A 57 13.80 19.27 4.62
C VAL A 57 14.04 17.78 4.86
N HIS A 58 13.49 16.88 4.01
CA HIS A 58 13.69 15.45 4.17
C HIS A 58 15.14 15.02 3.93
N PHE A 59 15.85 15.62 2.98
CA PHE A 59 17.29 15.38 2.83
C PHE A 59 18.09 15.82 4.08
N ALA A 60 17.78 16.97 4.68
CA ALA A 60 18.43 17.39 5.92
C ALA A 60 18.09 16.47 7.11
N LEU A 61 16.90 15.88 7.14
CA LEU A 61 16.52 14.88 8.14
C LEU A 61 17.27 13.56 7.91
N ILE A 62 17.45 13.12 6.67
CA ILE A 62 18.27 11.95 6.32
C ILE A 62 19.70 12.12 6.84
N ASP A 63 20.32 13.29 6.62
CA ASP A 63 21.66 13.58 7.12
C ASP A 63 21.71 13.58 8.67
N THR A 64 20.69 14.17 9.31
CA THR A 64 20.56 14.18 10.77
C THR A 64 20.42 12.76 11.34
N HIS A 65 19.55 11.94 10.76
CA HIS A 65 19.38 10.55 11.18
C HIS A 65 20.62 9.71 10.88
N THR A 66 21.31 9.99 9.78
CA THR A 66 22.58 9.31 9.44
C THR A 66 23.63 9.57 10.51
N SER A 67 23.83 10.81 10.92
CA SER A 67 24.76 11.17 12.00
C SER A 67 24.37 10.50 13.32
N ALA A 68 23.07 10.51 13.66
CA ALA A 68 22.58 9.87 14.87
C ALA A 68 22.70 8.33 14.86
N ILE A 69 22.67 7.69 13.68
CA ILE A 69 22.90 6.25 13.53
C ILE A 69 24.38 5.90 13.66
N VAL A 70 25.29 6.80 13.23
CA VAL A 70 26.74 6.63 13.45
C VAL A 70 27.07 6.64 14.94
N GLU A 71 26.39 7.49 15.73
CA GLU A 71 26.57 7.56 17.19
C GLU A 71 25.97 6.35 17.93
N ASP A 72 24.87 5.81 17.42
CA ASP A 72 24.12 4.68 18.01
C ASP A 72 23.56 3.79 16.90
N ASP A 73 24.39 2.86 16.45
CA ASP A 73 24.09 1.95 15.33
C ASP A 73 23.05 0.87 15.64
N LYS A 74 22.72 0.68 16.92
CA LYS A 74 21.72 -0.31 17.39
C LYS A 74 20.32 0.29 17.58
N ASN A 75 20.13 1.57 17.32
CA ASN A 75 18.85 2.21 17.49
C ASN A 75 17.90 1.95 16.30
N ALA A 76 17.01 0.99 16.47
CA ALA A 76 16.02 0.63 15.46
C ALA A 76 15.10 1.81 15.07
N SER A 77 14.70 2.63 16.04
CA SER A 77 13.79 3.77 15.79
C SER A 77 14.42 4.86 14.91
N LYS A 78 15.73 5.12 15.07
CA LYS A 78 16.45 6.09 14.22
C LYS A 78 16.51 5.62 12.76
N ARG A 79 16.78 4.32 12.56
CA ARG A 79 16.77 3.72 11.20
C ARG A 79 15.38 3.73 10.58
N PHE A 80 14.36 3.41 11.37
CA PHE A 80 12.98 3.50 10.92
C PHE A 80 12.59 4.93 10.50
N ALA A 81 12.97 5.94 11.29
CA ALA A 81 12.71 7.33 10.95
C ALA A 81 13.39 7.74 9.64
N ARG A 82 14.68 7.36 9.44
CA ARG A 82 15.38 7.62 8.18
C ARG A 82 14.75 6.90 6.99
N ALA A 83 14.28 5.68 7.19
CA ALA A 83 13.56 4.94 6.14
C ALA A 83 12.30 5.66 5.66
N ILE A 84 11.57 6.33 6.56
CA ILE A 84 10.41 7.14 6.19
C ILE A 84 10.84 8.36 5.35
N ASP A 85 11.91 9.04 5.73
CA ASP A 85 12.42 10.17 4.94
C ASP A 85 12.89 9.71 3.55
N PHE A 86 13.60 8.58 3.44
CA PHE A 86 13.94 7.98 2.15
C PHE A 86 12.70 7.65 1.31
N TYR A 87 11.67 7.09 1.93
CA TYR A 87 10.41 6.83 1.23
C TYR A 87 9.79 8.11 0.66
N LEU A 88 9.79 9.19 1.43
CA LEU A 88 9.20 10.48 1.04
C LEU A 88 9.94 11.15 -0.11
N VAL A 89 11.26 11.01 -0.18
CA VAL A 89 12.06 11.46 -1.33
C VAL A 89 12.12 10.42 -2.47
N GLN A 90 11.31 9.36 -2.37
CA GLN A 90 11.18 8.28 -3.36
C GLN A 90 12.44 7.40 -3.53
N ASP A 91 13.38 7.45 -2.61
CA ASP A 91 14.48 6.48 -2.54
C ASP A 91 13.99 5.19 -1.85
N PHE A 92 13.23 4.41 -2.58
CA PHE A 92 12.64 3.17 -2.07
C PHE A 92 13.69 2.12 -1.71
N SER A 93 14.82 2.12 -2.38
CA SER A 93 15.89 1.15 -2.13
C SER A 93 16.54 1.37 -0.78
N SER A 94 16.91 2.61 -0.48
CA SER A 94 17.46 2.99 0.83
C SER A 94 16.43 2.81 1.94
N ALA A 95 15.16 3.15 1.69
CA ALA A 95 14.07 2.91 2.64
C ALA A 95 13.92 1.43 3.00
N VAL A 96 13.89 0.51 2.03
CA VAL A 96 13.79 -0.94 2.26
C VAL A 96 15.03 -1.47 2.99
N SER A 97 16.22 -0.94 2.69
CA SER A 97 17.46 -1.30 3.38
C SER A 97 17.39 -0.94 4.87
N ASP A 98 17.02 0.30 5.19
CA ASP A 98 16.91 0.75 6.59
C ASP A 98 15.80 0.00 7.35
N LEU A 99 14.66 -0.27 6.73
CA LEU A 99 13.60 -1.09 7.34
C LEU A 99 14.07 -2.52 7.60
N THR A 100 14.89 -3.07 6.72
CA THR A 100 15.46 -4.41 6.92
C THR A 100 16.43 -4.41 8.10
N GLN A 101 17.28 -3.39 8.23
CA GLN A 101 18.15 -3.23 9.39
C GLN A 101 17.35 -2.98 10.68
N THR A 102 16.28 -2.19 10.62
CA THR A 102 15.36 -2.00 11.76
C THR A 102 14.81 -3.32 12.26
N ILE A 103 14.34 -4.18 11.36
CA ILE A 103 13.83 -5.52 11.67
C ILE A 103 14.90 -6.46 12.25
N LEU A 104 16.14 -6.35 11.78
CA LEU A 104 17.26 -7.13 12.34
C LEU A 104 17.62 -6.69 13.76
N LEU A 105 17.47 -5.41 14.08
CA LEU A 105 17.72 -4.87 15.41
C LEU A 105 16.55 -5.13 16.38
N ASP A 106 15.33 -5.05 15.88
CA ASP A 106 14.10 -5.30 16.64
C ASP A 106 13.11 -6.10 15.79
N GLY A 107 13.12 -7.41 16.00
CA GLY A 107 12.29 -8.36 15.27
C GLY A 107 10.79 -8.28 15.58
N ASP A 108 10.40 -7.54 16.61
CA ASP A 108 8.99 -7.35 17.00
C ASP A 108 8.46 -5.96 16.64
N PHE A 109 9.29 -5.13 16.00
CA PHE A 109 8.90 -3.81 15.54
C PHE A 109 8.00 -3.90 14.30
N PHE A 110 6.71 -4.25 14.50
CA PHE A 110 5.76 -4.48 13.40
C PHE A 110 5.63 -3.31 12.40
N PRO A 111 5.81 -2.02 12.79
CA PRO A 111 5.73 -0.92 11.82
C PRO A 111 6.75 -1.02 10.69
N ALA A 112 7.95 -1.57 10.97
CA ALA A 112 8.97 -1.73 9.94
C ALA A 112 8.59 -2.79 8.89
N TYR A 113 7.98 -3.91 9.32
CA TYR A 113 7.44 -4.91 8.39
C TYR A 113 6.33 -4.32 7.53
N PHE A 114 5.41 -3.58 8.15
CA PHE A 114 4.30 -2.96 7.45
C PHE A 114 4.78 -1.96 6.39
N MET A 115 5.66 -1.04 6.77
CA MET A 115 6.23 -0.06 5.84
C MET A 115 7.03 -0.73 4.72
N ARG A 116 7.81 -1.77 5.03
CA ARG A 116 8.56 -2.51 4.02
C ARG A 116 7.64 -3.19 3.01
N ALA A 117 6.54 -3.79 3.47
CA ALA A 117 5.52 -4.36 2.61
C ALA A 117 4.91 -3.31 1.66
N LEU A 118 4.51 -2.14 2.18
CA LEU A 118 3.93 -1.07 1.38
C LEU A 118 4.90 -0.53 0.32
N ILE A 119 6.15 -0.29 0.72
CA ILE A 119 7.17 0.24 -0.20
C ILE A 119 7.47 -0.77 -1.32
N ARG A 120 7.56 -2.06 -0.98
CA ARG A 120 7.75 -3.13 -1.99
C ARG A 120 6.56 -3.21 -2.94
N CYS A 121 5.32 -3.15 -2.46
CA CYS A 121 4.16 -3.06 -3.34
C CYS A 121 4.28 -1.89 -4.31
N LYS A 122 4.68 -0.72 -3.81
CA LYS A 122 4.83 0.48 -4.63
C LYS A 122 5.94 0.32 -5.67
N GLN A 123 7.08 -0.28 -5.31
CA GLN A 123 8.15 -0.61 -6.28
C GLN A 123 7.64 -1.54 -7.39
N LEU A 124 6.88 -2.59 -7.04
CA LEU A 124 6.30 -3.50 -8.04
C LEU A 124 5.32 -2.80 -8.98
N GLU A 125 4.56 -1.84 -8.48
CA GLU A 125 3.64 -1.04 -9.31
C GLU A 125 4.37 -0.13 -10.28
N TYR A 126 5.44 0.54 -9.84
CA TYR A 126 6.28 1.35 -10.74
C TYR A 126 6.91 0.49 -11.82
N GLN A 127 7.47 -0.67 -11.47
CA GLN A 127 8.04 -1.60 -12.43
C GLN A 127 7.01 -2.08 -13.47
N LYS A 128 5.76 -2.37 -13.04
CA LYS A 128 4.67 -2.71 -13.97
C LYS A 128 4.32 -1.55 -14.89
N ALA A 129 4.26 -0.34 -14.36
CA ALA A 129 3.93 0.83 -15.15
C ALA A 129 5.00 1.12 -16.21
N GLU A 130 6.28 0.98 -15.88
CA GLU A 130 7.40 1.11 -16.82
C GLU A 130 7.35 0.04 -17.90
N GLN A 131 7.06 -1.21 -17.55
CA GLN A 131 6.92 -2.30 -18.53
C GLN A 131 5.76 -2.07 -19.51
N ALA A 132 4.67 -1.44 -19.07
CA ALA A 132 3.51 -1.17 -19.90
C ALA A 132 3.74 -0.04 -20.93
N VAL A 133 4.63 0.92 -20.63
CA VAL A 133 4.91 2.07 -21.51
C VAL A 133 5.87 1.70 -22.65
N GLU A 134 6.73 0.69 -22.47
CA GLU A 134 7.81 0.36 -23.42
C GLU A 134 7.46 -0.72 -24.45
N THR A 135 6.22 -1.19 -24.51
CA THR A 135 5.79 -2.15 -25.54
C THR A 135 5.83 -1.58 -26.97
N ASP A 136 6.02 -0.27 -27.12
CA ASP A 136 6.12 0.42 -28.42
C ASP A 136 7.58 0.69 -28.87
N VAL A 137 8.60 0.27 -28.13
CA VAL A 137 10.01 0.48 -28.48
C VAL A 137 10.71 -0.85 -28.77
N VAL A 138 11.46 -0.87 -29.86
CA VAL A 138 12.21 -2.00 -30.46
C VAL A 138 12.87 -2.93 -29.43
N PRO A 139 12.81 -4.28 -29.62
CA PRO A 139 13.39 -5.23 -28.70
C PRO A 139 14.92 -5.13 -28.66
N GLY A 140 15.45 -4.49 -27.67
CA GLY A 140 16.86 -4.52 -27.32
C GLY A 140 17.07 -5.37 -26.07
N ASP A 141 18.15 -6.10 -26.04
CA ASP A 141 18.58 -7.23 -25.22
C ASP A 141 18.60 -7.06 -23.68
N ASN A 142 17.79 -6.18 -23.09
CA ASN A 142 17.65 -6.05 -21.65
C ASN A 142 16.49 -6.95 -21.16
N LYS A 143 16.81 -8.17 -20.75
CA LYS A 143 15.92 -9.05 -19.97
C LYS A 143 15.54 -8.36 -18.66
N ARG A 144 14.53 -7.48 -18.70
CA ARG A 144 13.95 -6.95 -17.47
C ARG A 144 13.31 -8.09 -16.68
N LYS A 145 13.52 -8.08 -15.39
CA LYS A 145 12.94 -9.08 -14.48
C LYS A 145 11.41 -8.91 -14.53
N GLU A 146 10.72 -9.91 -15.05
CA GLU A 146 9.27 -9.97 -15.01
C GLU A 146 8.80 -10.05 -13.55
N ILE A 147 7.77 -9.27 -13.20
CA ILE A 147 7.18 -9.31 -11.86
C ILE A 147 6.40 -10.60 -11.73
N THR A 148 6.82 -11.42 -10.80
CA THR A 148 6.26 -12.75 -10.56
C THR A 148 5.41 -12.80 -9.31
N ALA A 149 4.66 -13.88 -9.13
CA ALA A 149 3.95 -14.15 -7.89
C ALA A 149 4.90 -14.18 -6.67
N VAL A 150 6.17 -14.60 -6.86
CA VAL A 150 7.19 -14.63 -5.80
C VAL A 150 7.46 -13.24 -5.21
N ASP A 151 7.43 -12.20 -6.04
CA ASP A 151 7.66 -10.83 -5.57
C ASP A 151 6.54 -10.37 -4.62
N TYR A 152 5.29 -10.77 -4.88
CA TYR A 152 4.15 -10.51 -4.00
C TYR A 152 4.14 -11.39 -2.74
N GLU A 153 4.67 -12.61 -2.83
CA GLU A 153 4.80 -13.49 -1.65
C GLU A 153 5.74 -12.91 -0.60
N VAL A 154 6.79 -12.18 -1.01
CA VAL A 154 7.68 -11.49 -0.08
C VAL A 154 6.92 -10.38 0.67
N VAL A 155 6.04 -9.66 -0.02
CA VAL A 155 5.17 -8.65 0.59
C VAL A 155 4.19 -9.30 1.57
N ARG A 156 3.56 -10.41 1.16
CA ARG A 156 2.59 -11.15 1.99
C ARG A 156 3.22 -11.62 3.30
N LYS A 157 4.45 -12.17 3.27
CA LYS A 157 5.18 -12.58 4.47
C LYS A 157 5.41 -11.44 5.47
N ASP A 158 5.73 -10.25 4.99
CA ASP A 158 5.85 -9.09 5.86
C ASP A 158 4.49 -8.76 6.52
N LEU A 159 3.39 -8.78 5.77
CA LEU A 159 2.04 -8.53 6.29
C LEU A 159 1.57 -9.64 7.26
N ASP A 160 1.90 -10.91 6.98
CA ASP A 160 1.66 -12.02 7.90
C ASP A 160 2.37 -11.80 9.25
N LYS A 161 3.63 -11.31 9.21
CA LYS A 161 4.36 -10.99 10.44
C LYS A 161 3.71 -9.82 11.19
N VAL A 162 3.21 -8.80 10.49
CA VAL A 162 2.45 -7.70 11.10
C VAL A 162 1.20 -8.24 11.82
N ILE A 163 0.41 -9.08 11.17
CA ILE A 163 -0.81 -9.67 11.75
C ILE A 163 -0.49 -10.51 12.99
N ASN A 164 0.61 -11.26 12.95
CA ASN A 164 1.04 -12.05 14.11
C ASN A 164 1.47 -11.17 15.31
N LEU A 165 2.10 -10.02 15.06
CA LEU A 165 2.55 -9.11 16.11
C LEU A 165 1.46 -8.14 16.59
N ALA A 166 0.54 -7.76 15.70
CA ALA A 166 -0.54 -6.80 15.95
C ALA A 166 -1.85 -7.30 15.28
N PRO A 167 -2.55 -8.28 15.87
CA PRO A 167 -3.70 -8.93 15.27
C PRO A 167 -4.95 -8.03 15.13
N ASP A 168 -4.97 -6.89 15.76
CA ASP A 168 -6.01 -5.86 15.67
C ASP A 168 -5.66 -4.74 14.68
N PHE A 169 -4.50 -4.82 14.02
CA PHE A 169 -4.05 -3.80 13.08
C PHE A 169 -4.76 -3.96 11.72
N VAL A 170 -5.86 -3.25 11.56
CA VAL A 170 -6.79 -3.34 10.42
C VAL A 170 -6.10 -3.22 9.04
N TYR A 171 -5.10 -2.36 8.94
CA TYR A 171 -4.42 -2.11 7.66
C TYR A 171 -3.59 -3.28 7.15
N ALA A 172 -3.14 -4.17 8.04
CA ALA A 172 -2.41 -5.37 7.62
C ALA A 172 -3.32 -6.34 6.86
N TYR A 173 -4.52 -6.58 7.36
CA TYR A 173 -5.53 -7.41 6.67
C TYR A 173 -5.93 -6.79 5.35
N TYR A 174 -6.27 -5.50 5.33
CA TYR A 174 -6.64 -4.80 4.11
C TYR A 174 -5.55 -4.89 3.03
N ASN A 175 -4.29 -4.65 3.38
CA ASN A 175 -3.19 -4.71 2.41
C ASN A 175 -2.86 -6.14 1.98
N ARG A 176 -2.99 -7.15 2.88
CA ARG A 176 -2.83 -8.56 2.52
C ARG A 176 -3.94 -9.02 1.58
N ALA A 177 -5.17 -8.56 1.79
CA ALA A 177 -6.28 -8.77 0.87
C ALA A 177 -5.99 -8.20 -0.53
N ASN A 178 -5.45 -6.98 -0.60
CA ASN A 178 -5.05 -6.36 -1.87
C ASN A 178 -3.98 -7.20 -2.59
N VAL A 179 -2.97 -7.69 -1.87
CA VAL A 179 -1.93 -8.57 -2.43
C VAL A 179 -2.54 -9.89 -2.92
N SER A 180 -3.44 -10.51 -2.16
CA SER A 180 -4.15 -11.72 -2.57
C SER A 180 -4.99 -11.50 -3.83
N ALA A 181 -5.67 -10.36 -3.93
CA ALA A 181 -6.42 -9.99 -5.13
C ALA A 181 -5.51 -9.78 -6.35
N MET A 182 -4.33 -9.19 -6.16
CA MET A 182 -3.32 -9.06 -7.23
C MET A 182 -2.80 -10.42 -7.71
N LEU A 183 -2.70 -11.39 -6.81
CA LEU A 183 -2.36 -12.79 -7.10
C LEU A 183 -3.55 -13.59 -7.65
N LYS A 184 -4.71 -12.97 -7.81
CA LYS A 184 -6.00 -13.58 -8.23
C LYS A 184 -6.54 -14.61 -7.22
N ASP A 185 -6.03 -14.64 -6.01
CA ASP A 185 -6.63 -15.39 -4.90
C ASP A 185 -7.76 -14.57 -4.26
N TYR A 186 -8.84 -14.45 -5.01
CA TYR A 186 -9.99 -13.63 -4.60
C TYR A 186 -10.68 -14.14 -3.34
N ARG A 187 -10.60 -15.48 -3.08
CA ARG A 187 -11.21 -16.05 -1.88
C ARG A 187 -10.45 -15.64 -0.62
N ALA A 188 -9.12 -15.75 -0.65
CA ALA A 188 -8.29 -15.28 0.44
C ALA A 188 -8.43 -13.76 0.64
N ALA A 189 -8.53 -13.00 -0.46
CA ALA A 189 -8.76 -11.56 -0.38
C ALA A 189 -10.05 -11.20 0.36
N ILE A 190 -11.17 -11.89 0.07
CA ILE A 190 -12.45 -11.66 0.75
C ILE A 190 -12.34 -11.92 2.25
N VAL A 191 -11.71 -13.01 2.66
CA VAL A 191 -11.53 -13.34 4.09
C VAL A 191 -10.79 -12.21 4.83
N ASP A 192 -9.76 -11.66 4.24
CA ASP A 192 -9.00 -10.58 4.85
C ASP A 192 -9.75 -9.23 4.81
N TYR A 193 -10.52 -8.94 3.75
CA TYR A 193 -11.40 -7.77 3.74
C TYR A 193 -12.50 -7.90 4.80
N ASP A 194 -13.08 -9.09 4.99
CA ASP A 194 -14.06 -9.36 6.04
C ASP A 194 -13.47 -9.03 7.41
N LYS A 195 -12.23 -9.47 7.67
CA LYS A 195 -11.56 -9.17 8.94
C LYS A 195 -11.24 -7.68 9.10
N ALA A 196 -10.83 -7.01 8.03
CA ALA A 196 -10.60 -5.56 8.06
C ALA A 196 -11.90 -4.78 8.36
N ILE A 197 -13.04 -5.20 7.80
CA ILE A 197 -14.36 -4.61 8.06
C ILE A 197 -14.86 -4.94 9.47
N GLU A 198 -14.63 -6.15 9.95
CA GLU A 198 -14.94 -6.53 11.35
C GLU A 198 -14.22 -5.61 12.34
N LEU A 199 -12.92 -5.36 12.11
CA LEU A 199 -12.11 -4.50 12.96
C LEU A 199 -12.44 -3.00 12.80
N ASN A 200 -12.87 -2.58 11.62
CA ASN A 200 -13.30 -1.20 11.34
C ASN A 200 -14.52 -1.19 10.40
N PRO A 201 -15.74 -1.15 10.93
CA PRO A 201 -16.97 -1.14 10.14
C PRO A 201 -17.15 0.08 9.22
N ASP A 202 -16.40 1.15 9.43
CA ASP A 202 -16.43 2.36 8.60
C ASP A 202 -15.29 2.40 7.56
N PHE A 203 -14.61 1.26 7.33
CA PHE A 203 -13.50 1.22 6.40
C PHE A 203 -14.00 1.14 4.94
N ALA A 204 -14.34 2.28 4.38
CA ALA A 204 -14.92 2.43 3.04
C ALA A 204 -14.11 1.71 1.94
N ASP A 205 -12.78 1.80 1.98
CA ASP A 205 -11.91 1.16 0.98
C ASP A 205 -11.99 -0.37 1.03
N ALA A 206 -12.18 -0.96 2.21
CA ALA A 206 -12.32 -2.41 2.34
C ALA A 206 -13.63 -2.89 1.72
N TYR A 207 -14.75 -2.19 1.94
CA TYR A 207 -16.00 -2.46 1.25
C TYR A 207 -15.87 -2.32 -0.26
N PHE A 208 -15.23 -1.25 -0.73
CA PHE A 208 -15.06 -1.04 -2.16
C PHE A 208 -14.27 -2.18 -2.82
N ASN A 209 -13.13 -2.55 -2.24
CA ASN A 209 -12.27 -3.59 -2.82
C ASN A 209 -12.91 -4.98 -2.68
N ARG A 210 -13.60 -5.28 -1.56
CA ARG A 210 -14.36 -6.51 -1.42
C ARG A 210 -15.50 -6.59 -2.44
N GLY A 211 -16.21 -5.48 -2.64
CA GLY A 211 -17.27 -5.37 -3.64
C GLY A 211 -16.79 -5.66 -5.05
N LEU A 212 -15.66 -5.06 -5.46
CA LEU A 212 -15.02 -5.40 -6.73
C LEU A 212 -14.65 -6.88 -6.80
N THR A 213 -14.05 -7.42 -5.73
CA THR A 213 -13.63 -8.82 -5.68
C THR A 213 -14.83 -9.78 -5.81
N HIS A 214 -15.96 -9.45 -5.19
CA HIS A 214 -17.22 -10.19 -5.38
C HIS A 214 -17.69 -10.17 -6.81
N ILE A 215 -17.68 -9.01 -7.47
CA ILE A 215 -18.05 -8.89 -8.89
C ILE A 215 -17.16 -9.79 -9.76
N PHE A 216 -15.85 -9.82 -9.50
CA PHE A 216 -14.94 -10.70 -10.24
C PHE A 216 -15.23 -12.19 -10.08
N LEU A 217 -15.77 -12.58 -8.93
CA LEU A 217 -16.22 -13.94 -8.69
C LEU A 217 -17.63 -14.21 -9.23
N GLY A 218 -18.28 -13.24 -9.90
CA GLY A 218 -19.65 -13.36 -10.40
C GLY A 218 -20.73 -13.15 -9.32
N ASN A 219 -20.34 -12.78 -8.10
CA ASN A 219 -21.26 -12.52 -6.99
C ASN A 219 -21.80 -11.09 -7.04
N ASN A 220 -22.43 -10.70 -8.15
CA ASN A 220 -22.82 -9.32 -8.46
C ASN A 220 -23.66 -8.67 -7.34
N LYS A 221 -24.61 -9.41 -6.74
CA LYS A 221 -25.47 -8.86 -5.68
C LYS A 221 -24.67 -8.44 -4.45
N LEU A 222 -23.73 -9.27 -4.01
CA LEU A 222 -22.85 -8.95 -2.88
C LEU A 222 -21.92 -7.78 -3.24
N GLY A 223 -21.37 -7.80 -4.44
CA GLY A 223 -20.50 -6.74 -4.93
C GLY A 223 -21.20 -5.37 -4.97
N ILE A 224 -22.43 -5.31 -5.50
CA ILE A 224 -23.22 -4.08 -5.54
C ILE A 224 -23.57 -3.59 -4.13
N SER A 225 -23.90 -4.49 -3.19
CA SER A 225 -24.16 -4.14 -1.80
C SER A 225 -22.94 -3.49 -1.13
N ASP A 226 -21.77 -4.09 -1.30
CA ASP A 226 -20.52 -3.55 -0.74
C ASP A 226 -20.14 -2.21 -1.39
N LEU A 227 -20.29 -2.08 -2.71
CA LEU A 227 -20.03 -0.81 -3.40
C LEU A 227 -21.00 0.28 -2.95
N SER A 228 -22.29 -0.05 -2.71
CA SER A 228 -23.26 0.91 -2.15
C SER A 228 -22.82 1.37 -0.77
N LYS A 229 -22.37 0.45 0.09
CA LYS A 229 -21.85 0.79 1.42
C LYS A 229 -20.60 1.66 1.34
N ALA A 230 -19.68 1.35 0.43
CA ALA A 230 -18.51 2.19 0.17
C ALA A 230 -18.89 3.60 -0.28
N GLY A 231 -19.93 3.73 -1.11
CA GLY A 231 -20.48 5.02 -1.55
C GLY A 231 -21.07 5.83 -0.39
N GLU A 232 -21.86 5.20 0.48
CA GLU A 232 -22.39 5.81 1.72
C GLU A 232 -21.27 6.30 2.65
N LEU A 233 -20.16 5.56 2.72
CA LEU A 233 -18.98 5.90 3.51
C LEU A 233 -18.05 6.92 2.80
N GLY A 234 -18.48 7.50 1.68
CA GLY A 234 -17.80 8.63 1.02
C GLY A 234 -17.02 8.28 -0.24
N ILE A 235 -16.99 7.03 -0.70
CA ILE A 235 -16.37 6.67 -1.99
C ILE A 235 -17.39 6.87 -3.11
N VAL A 236 -17.61 8.12 -3.51
CA VAL A 236 -18.60 8.50 -4.54
C VAL A 236 -18.41 7.74 -5.86
N SER A 237 -17.17 7.42 -6.21
CA SER A 237 -16.84 6.64 -7.40
C SER A 237 -17.42 5.23 -7.43
N ALA A 238 -17.82 4.68 -6.28
CA ALA A 238 -18.47 3.38 -6.18
C ALA A 238 -19.80 3.34 -6.99
N TYR A 239 -20.54 4.44 -6.98
CA TYR A 239 -21.79 4.55 -7.76
C TYR A 239 -21.56 4.47 -9.27
N ASN A 240 -20.43 5.00 -9.75
CA ASN A 240 -20.06 4.88 -11.17
C ASN A 240 -19.76 3.43 -11.57
N VAL A 241 -19.16 2.67 -10.64
CA VAL A 241 -18.92 1.23 -10.85
C VAL A 241 -20.25 0.49 -10.90
N ILE A 242 -21.14 0.72 -9.94
CA ILE A 242 -22.47 0.09 -9.89
C ILE A 242 -23.21 0.34 -11.21
N LYS A 243 -23.28 1.58 -11.66
CA LYS A 243 -23.98 1.94 -12.91
C LYS A 243 -23.47 1.15 -14.11
N ARG A 244 -22.15 1.00 -14.26
CA ARG A 244 -21.56 0.22 -15.38
C ARG A 244 -21.98 -1.26 -15.37
N PHE A 245 -22.22 -1.83 -14.19
CA PHE A 245 -22.63 -3.23 -14.08
C PHE A 245 -24.15 -3.43 -14.23
N THR A 246 -24.96 -2.44 -13.86
CA THR A 246 -26.42 -2.49 -14.06
C THR A 246 -26.79 -2.26 -15.52
N ASP A 247 -26.14 -1.30 -16.19
CA ASP A 247 -26.40 -0.98 -17.61
C ASP A 247 -25.96 -2.10 -18.59
N GLN A 248 -25.11 -3.05 -18.15
CA GLN A 248 -24.69 -4.20 -18.96
C GLN A 248 -25.59 -5.44 -18.75
N SER A 249 -26.55 -5.35 -17.86
CA SER A 249 -27.44 -6.46 -17.50
C SER A 249 -28.81 -6.36 -18.18
N GLU A 250 -29.08 -5.30 -18.93
CA GLU A 250 -30.20 -5.09 -19.82
C GLU A 250 -29.80 -5.42 -21.28
#